data_c7d8fd02c9999e08354335e57ba58837
#
_entry.id   c7d8fd02c9999e08354335e57ba58837
#
_cell.length_a   1.000
_cell.length_b   1.000
_cell.length_c   1.000
_cell.angle_alpha   90.00
_cell.angle_beta   90.00
_cell.angle_gamma   90.00
#
_symmetry.space_group_name_H-M   'P 1'
#
loop_
_entity.id
_entity.type
_entity.pdbx_description
1 polymer ?
#
loop_
_entity_poly.entity_id
_entity_poly.type
_entity_poly.pdbx_seq_one_letter_code
_entity_poly.pdbx_strand_id
1 'polypeptide(L)'
;MKTRILTFILSIVLGVAARAELKWEQNTIDLHPAIGDKTAVAHFKYQNTGTTSVHFISVKASCGCTTTQSQKELVNSGEKGEIVATFNIGDRTGQQIKTVTVQTDNPNPTQATTILTLKATIPQSLDIKPTFVYWQSGEEPKPKKISIKAAKDFPAKNITVKSNSQSFESKVEQGSSSGEWTIEVIPKDTSRAVQTSLLIQSDYPKEAPKSFYVNVQVTNPPGAPPALKPNVPNAPAVKAATPPAIPKASPSAGVER
;
A
#
# COMPACT_ATOMS: atom_id res chain seq x y z
N MET A 1 -17.13 -2.44 -87.49
CA MET A 1 -16.91 -1.59 -86.30
C MET A 1 -16.75 -2.51 -85.10
N LYS A 2 -15.50 -2.71 -84.61
CA LYS A 2 -15.19 -3.56 -83.43
C LYS A 2 -14.95 -2.65 -82.24
N THR A 3 -15.89 -2.61 -81.29
CA THR A 3 -15.80 -1.85 -80.02
C THR A 3 -14.94 -2.62 -79.03
N ARG A 4 -13.77 -2.10 -78.69
CA ARG A 4 -12.92 -2.61 -77.63
C ARG A 4 -13.36 -2.04 -76.29
N ILE A 5 -13.97 -2.88 -75.43
CA ILE A 5 -14.31 -2.51 -74.07
C ILE A 5 -13.03 -2.64 -73.26
N LEU A 6 -12.47 -1.52 -72.77
CA LEU A 6 -11.31 -1.43 -71.91
C LEU A 6 -11.77 -1.54 -70.45
N THR A 7 -11.67 -2.73 -69.85
CA THR A 7 -12.04 -2.96 -68.45
C THR A 7 -10.95 -2.42 -67.57
N PHE A 8 -11.20 -1.29 -66.89
CA PHE A 8 -10.31 -0.71 -65.87
C PHE A 8 -10.55 -1.47 -64.55
N ILE A 9 -9.62 -2.40 -64.20
CA ILE A 9 -9.62 -3.05 -62.89
C ILE A 9 -9.04 -2.03 -61.90
N LEU A 10 -9.88 -1.38 -61.11
CA LEU A 10 -9.49 -0.54 -60.01
C LEU A 10 -9.08 -1.43 -58.81
N SER A 11 -7.81 -1.70 -58.69
CA SER A 11 -7.25 -2.40 -57.52
C SER A 11 -7.31 -1.49 -56.28
N ILE A 12 -8.32 -1.71 -55.43
CA ILE A 12 -8.37 -1.08 -54.10
C ILE A 12 -7.33 -1.76 -53.25
N VAL A 13 -6.18 -1.12 -53.12
CA VAL A 13 -5.17 -1.50 -52.10
C VAL A 13 -5.73 -1.05 -50.74
N LEU A 14 -6.33 -1.99 -49.99
CA LEU A 14 -6.66 -1.76 -48.60
C LEU A 14 -5.32 -1.64 -47.84
N GLY A 15 -4.88 -0.40 -47.60
CA GLY A 15 -3.75 -0.12 -46.75
C GLY A 15 -4.05 -0.60 -45.31
N VAL A 16 -3.45 -1.68 -44.90
CA VAL A 16 -3.45 -2.09 -43.48
C VAL A 16 -2.67 -1.03 -42.73
N ALA A 17 -3.36 -0.13 -42.05
CA ALA A 17 -2.70 0.84 -41.19
C ALA A 17 -1.91 0.12 -40.13
N ALA A 18 -0.58 0.38 -40.02
CA ALA A 18 0.27 -0.14 -38.98
C ALA A 18 -0.25 0.41 -37.63
N ARG A 19 -0.61 -0.49 -36.74
CA ARG A 19 -1.15 -0.15 -35.42
C ARG A 19 -0.38 -0.92 -34.35
N ALA A 20 0.10 -0.20 -33.36
CA ALA A 20 0.56 -0.76 -32.08
C ALA A 20 -0.68 -0.89 -31.17
N GLU A 21 -0.96 -2.07 -30.63
CA GLU A 21 -2.12 -2.27 -29.76
C GLU A 21 -1.88 -3.39 -28.75
N LEU A 22 -1.84 -3.04 -27.46
CA LEU A 22 -1.83 -4.02 -26.39
C LEU A 22 -3.26 -4.27 -25.91
N LYS A 23 -3.72 -5.51 -26.09
CA LYS A 23 -4.97 -5.99 -25.54
C LYS A 23 -4.71 -6.72 -24.23
N TRP A 24 -5.27 -6.21 -23.15
CA TRP A 24 -5.20 -6.83 -21.82
C TRP A 24 -6.35 -7.84 -21.66
N GLU A 25 -6.07 -8.99 -21.04
CA GLU A 25 -7.13 -9.94 -20.68
C GLU A 25 -8.03 -9.33 -19.60
N GLN A 26 -7.42 -8.69 -18.60
CA GLN A 26 -8.09 -7.98 -17.52
C GLN A 26 -7.24 -6.79 -17.08
N ASN A 27 -7.88 -5.64 -16.87
CA ASN A 27 -7.24 -4.44 -16.30
C ASN A 27 -7.42 -4.36 -14.77
N THR A 28 -8.29 -5.21 -14.22
CA THR A 28 -8.54 -5.32 -12.79
C THR A 28 -8.51 -6.78 -12.38
N ILE A 29 -7.73 -7.09 -11.33
CA ILE A 29 -7.64 -8.42 -10.75
C ILE A 29 -8.03 -8.36 -9.28
N ASP A 30 -9.04 -9.14 -8.91
CA ASP A 30 -9.48 -9.30 -7.53
C ASP A 30 -8.76 -10.49 -6.89
N LEU A 31 -8.11 -10.27 -5.75
CA LEU A 31 -7.32 -11.25 -5.01
C LEU A 31 -7.91 -11.44 -3.61
N HIS A 32 -7.92 -12.68 -3.17
CA HIS A 32 -8.38 -13.09 -1.84
C HIS A 32 -7.25 -13.87 -1.14
N PRO A 33 -6.20 -13.17 -0.65
CA PRO A 33 -5.12 -13.84 0.07
C PRO A 33 -5.66 -14.52 1.32
N ALA A 34 -5.05 -15.64 1.66
CA ALA A 34 -5.38 -16.36 2.89
C ALA A 34 -4.85 -15.60 4.13
N ILE A 35 -5.38 -15.97 5.30
CA ILE A 35 -4.86 -15.45 6.57
C ILE A 35 -3.42 -15.95 6.73
N GLY A 36 -2.48 -15.00 6.90
CA GLY A 36 -1.05 -15.30 7.04
C GLY A 36 -0.23 -15.12 5.77
N ASP A 37 -0.86 -14.93 4.62
CA ASP A 37 -0.13 -14.62 3.39
C ASP A 37 0.66 -13.31 3.55
N LYS A 38 1.91 -13.33 3.09
CA LYS A 38 2.81 -12.16 3.14
C LYS A 38 2.60 -11.25 1.93
N THR A 39 2.19 -11.83 0.80
CA THR A 39 2.05 -11.14 -0.48
C THR A 39 0.76 -11.55 -1.19
N ALA A 40 0.27 -10.65 -2.05
CA ALA A 40 -0.77 -10.94 -3.03
C ALA A 40 -0.22 -10.64 -4.42
N VAL A 41 -0.34 -11.58 -5.36
CA VAL A 41 0.28 -11.50 -6.68
C VAL A 41 -0.78 -11.43 -7.76
N ALA A 42 -0.72 -10.40 -8.61
CA ALA A 42 -1.59 -10.23 -9.77
C ALA A 42 -0.79 -10.42 -11.06
N HIS A 43 -1.33 -11.21 -11.98
CA HIS A 43 -0.76 -11.51 -13.30
C HIS A 43 -1.60 -10.82 -14.37
N PHE A 44 -1.18 -9.64 -14.83
CA PHE A 44 -1.84 -8.88 -15.88
C PHE A 44 -1.35 -9.35 -17.25
N LYS A 45 -2.07 -10.29 -17.84
CA LYS A 45 -1.74 -10.85 -19.16
C LYS A 45 -2.17 -9.93 -20.27
N TYR A 46 -1.35 -9.86 -21.32
CA TYR A 46 -1.59 -9.05 -22.50
C TYR A 46 -1.17 -9.79 -23.78
N GLN A 47 -1.67 -9.30 -24.90
CA GLN A 47 -1.24 -9.66 -26.24
C GLN A 47 -1.12 -8.39 -27.09
N ASN A 48 -0.04 -8.28 -27.88
CA ASN A 48 0.03 -7.27 -28.91
C ASN A 48 -0.81 -7.72 -30.11
N THR A 49 -2.00 -7.16 -30.24
CA THR A 49 -2.92 -7.44 -31.35
C THR A 49 -2.68 -6.52 -32.55
N GLY A 50 -1.77 -5.56 -32.41
CA GLY A 50 -1.36 -4.66 -33.48
C GLY A 50 -0.42 -5.32 -34.48
N THR A 51 -0.09 -4.58 -35.51
CA THR A 51 0.80 -5.03 -36.60
C THR A 51 2.25 -4.58 -36.41
N THR A 52 2.51 -3.70 -35.43
CA THR A 52 3.85 -3.21 -35.06
C THR A 52 4.21 -3.63 -33.65
N SER A 53 5.50 -3.65 -33.34
CA SER A 53 5.99 -3.90 -31.97
C SER A 53 5.59 -2.75 -31.04
N VAL A 54 5.42 -3.08 -29.75
CA VAL A 54 5.15 -2.13 -28.66
C VAL A 54 6.31 -2.18 -27.67
N HIS A 55 6.85 -1.02 -27.31
CA HIS A 55 7.89 -0.88 -26.32
C HIS A 55 7.32 -0.33 -25.00
N PHE A 56 7.64 -0.96 -23.86
CA PHE A 56 7.30 -0.48 -22.53
C PHE A 56 8.27 0.61 -22.10
N ILE A 57 7.83 1.87 -22.06
CA ILE A 57 8.63 3.00 -21.58
C ILE A 57 8.74 2.96 -20.05
N SER A 58 7.65 2.58 -19.37
CA SER A 58 7.57 2.63 -17.91
C SER A 58 6.48 1.69 -17.39
N VAL A 59 6.80 0.98 -16.29
CA VAL A 59 5.85 0.17 -15.51
C VAL A 59 6.03 0.56 -14.04
N LYS A 60 5.11 1.34 -13.47
CA LYS A 60 5.25 1.92 -12.13
C LYS A 60 4.05 1.62 -11.24
N ALA A 61 4.32 1.06 -10.06
CA ALA A 61 3.31 0.89 -9.02
C ALA A 61 3.02 2.21 -8.30
N SER A 62 1.78 2.36 -7.80
CA SER A 62 1.30 3.53 -7.06
C SER A 62 1.92 3.71 -5.67
N CYS A 63 2.61 2.69 -5.13
CA CYS A 63 3.26 2.73 -3.82
C CYS A 63 4.49 1.83 -3.78
N GLY A 64 5.43 2.12 -2.88
CA GLY A 64 6.56 1.23 -2.59
C GLY A 64 6.18 -0.12 -1.96
N CYS A 65 4.91 -0.33 -1.64
CA CYS A 65 4.38 -1.59 -1.13
C CYS A 65 4.04 -2.61 -2.25
N THR A 66 4.19 -2.21 -3.51
CA THR A 66 3.93 -3.07 -4.68
C THR A 66 5.14 -2.99 -5.61
N THR A 67 5.70 -4.15 -5.93
CA THR A 67 6.75 -4.29 -6.94
C THR A 67 6.14 -4.78 -8.25
N THR A 68 6.72 -4.37 -9.37
CA THR A 68 6.28 -4.76 -10.69
C THR A 68 7.42 -5.40 -11.47
N GLN A 69 7.11 -6.46 -12.21
CA GLN A 69 8.03 -7.09 -13.15
C GLN A 69 7.36 -7.22 -14.51
N SER A 70 8.03 -6.75 -15.55
CA SER A 70 7.70 -7.05 -16.93
C SER A 70 8.71 -8.08 -17.44
N GLN A 71 8.23 -9.13 -18.08
CA GLN A 71 9.10 -10.16 -18.65
C GLN A 71 9.84 -9.65 -19.90
N LYS A 72 9.34 -8.59 -20.54
CA LYS A 72 9.83 -8.06 -21.79
C LYS A 72 9.73 -6.54 -21.81
N GLU A 73 10.70 -5.92 -22.47
CA GLU A 73 10.67 -4.50 -22.78
C GLU A 73 10.02 -4.22 -24.15
N LEU A 74 10.18 -5.14 -25.10
CA LEU A 74 9.60 -5.07 -26.43
C LEU A 74 8.67 -6.26 -26.68
N VAL A 75 7.49 -5.98 -27.19
CA VAL A 75 6.43 -6.98 -27.50
C VAL A 75 6.14 -6.93 -28.98
N ASN A 76 6.54 -7.95 -29.72
CA ASN A 76 6.31 -8.02 -31.16
C ASN A 76 4.82 -8.26 -31.49
N SER A 77 4.45 -8.00 -32.77
CA SER A 77 3.10 -8.28 -33.25
C SER A 77 2.72 -9.75 -32.99
N GLY A 78 1.50 -9.95 -32.45
CA GLY A 78 0.98 -11.27 -32.07
C GLY A 78 1.51 -11.84 -30.77
N GLU A 79 2.57 -11.25 -30.20
CA GLU A 79 3.24 -11.77 -29.00
C GLU A 79 2.43 -11.57 -27.73
N LYS A 80 2.50 -12.54 -26.83
CA LYS A 80 1.86 -12.52 -25.50
C LYS A 80 2.90 -12.33 -24.40
N GLY A 81 2.46 -11.76 -23.29
CA GLY A 81 3.25 -11.59 -22.07
C GLY A 81 2.39 -11.26 -20.88
N GLU A 82 3.04 -10.96 -19.77
CA GLU A 82 2.38 -10.52 -18.56
C GLU A 82 3.21 -9.48 -17.82
N ILE A 83 2.51 -8.65 -17.06
CA ILE A 83 3.08 -7.81 -16.00
C ILE A 83 2.65 -8.43 -14.67
N VAL A 84 3.63 -8.80 -13.86
CA VAL A 84 3.40 -9.34 -12.53
C VAL A 84 3.48 -8.20 -11.51
N ALA A 85 2.42 -8.01 -10.72
CA ALA A 85 2.41 -7.05 -9.62
C ALA A 85 2.32 -7.80 -8.30
N THR A 86 3.35 -7.66 -7.47
CA THR A 86 3.44 -8.28 -6.14
C THR A 86 3.20 -7.23 -5.07
N PHE A 87 2.07 -7.34 -4.39
CA PHE A 87 1.69 -6.47 -3.27
C PHE A 87 2.11 -7.09 -1.95
N ASN A 88 2.95 -6.40 -1.18
CA ASN A 88 3.33 -6.78 0.18
C ASN A 88 2.20 -6.41 1.15
N ILE A 89 1.58 -7.41 1.75
CA ILE A 89 0.41 -7.24 2.63
C ILE A 89 0.80 -6.55 3.95
N GLY A 90 1.87 -6.98 4.60
CA GLY A 90 2.26 -6.47 5.92
C GLY A 90 1.11 -6.62 6.94
N ASP A 91 0.91 -5.60 7.76
CA ASP A 91 -0.15 -5.56 8.80
C ASP A 91 -1.52 -5.08 8.29
N ARG A 92 -1.69 -4.95 6.98
CA ARG A 92 -2.94 -4.45 6.38
C ARG A 92 -4.05 -5.49 6.46
N THR A 93 -5.28 -4.99 6.57
CA THR A 93 -6.53 -5.77 6.56
C THR A 93 -7.56 -5.09 5.68
N GLY A 94 -8.65 -5.78 5.37
CA GLY A 94 -9.74 -5.25 4.56
C GLY A 94 -9.35 -5.06 3.08
N GLN A 95 -10.13 -4.27 2.39
CA GLN A 95 -9.92 -4.03 0.95
C GLN A 95 -8.73 -3.09 0.73
N GLN A 96 -7.80 -3.53 -0.10
CA GLN A 96 -6.64 -2.77 -0.56
C GLN A 96 -6.70 -2.64 -2.07
N ILE A 97 -6.57 -1.42 -2.57
CA ILE A 97 -6.53 -1.14 -4.01
C ILE A 97 -5.15 -0.57 -4.33
N LYS A 98 -4.45 -1.18 -5.30
CA LYS A 98 -3.17 -0.73 -5.81
C LYS A 98 -3.25 -0.63 -7.32
N THR A 99 -2.59 0.36 -7.89
CA THR A 99 -2.54 0.54 -9.34
C THR A 99 -1.12 0.41 -9.85
N VAL A 100 -1.01 -0.05 -11.09
CA VAL A 100 0.22 -0.06 -11.87
C VAL A 100 -0.05 0.75 -13.13
N THR A 101 0.71 1.81 -13.33
CA THR A 101 0.66 2.61 -14.54
C THR A 101 1.67 2.07 -15.53
N VAL A 102 1.20 1.65 -16.69
CA VAL A 102 1.99 1.16 -17.81
C VAL A 102 2.01 2.21 -18.90
N GLN A 103 3.20 2.63 -19.32
CA GLN A 103 3.41 3.56 -20.42
C GLN A 103 4.14 2.86 -21.56
N THR A 104 3.67 3.06 -22.78
CA THR A 104 4.23 2.49 -24.00
C THR A 104 4.52 3.59 -25.02
N ASP A 105 5.28 3.24 -26.06
CA ASP A 105 5.56 4.07 -27.22
C ASP A 105 4.43 4.12 -28.26
N ASN A 106 3.21 3.68 -27.88
CA ASN A 106 2.06 3.71 -28.78
C ASN A 106 1.78 5.15 -29.25
N PRO A 107 1.73 5.41 -30.58
CA PRO A 107 1.50 6.76 -31.10
C PRO A 107 0.10 7.31 -30.79
N ASN A 108 -0.86 6.43 -30.42
CA ASN A 108 -2.17 6.86 -29.95
C ASN A 108 -2.12 7.20 -28.45
N PRO A 109 -2.29 8.48 -28.05
CA PRO A 109 -2.19 8.88 -26.64
C PRO A 109 -3.16 8.15 -25.70
N THR A 110 -4.34 7.75 -26.20
CA THR A 110 -5.35 7.03 -25.40
C THR A 110 -4.96 5.58 -25.13
N GLN A 111 -4.02 5.02 -25.90
CA GLN A 111 -3.50 3.66 -25.76
C GLN A 111 -2.07 3.63 -25.22
N ALA A 112 -1.40 4.78 -25.19
CA ALA A 112 -0.03 4.90 -24.69
C ALA A 112 0.07 4.69 -23.18
N THR A 113 -1.02 4.91 -22.43
CA THR A 113 -1.04 4.73 -20.97
C THR A 113 -2.19 3.82 -20.56
N THR A 114 -1.86 2.76 -19.83
CA THR A 114 -2.85 1.83 -19.25
C THR A 114 -2.69 1.81 -17.73
N ILE A 115 -3.80 1.85 -17.01
CA ILE A 115 -3.85 1.67 -15.57
C ILE A 115 -4.38 0.27 -15.26
N LEU A 116 -3.53 -0.54 -14.65
CA LEU A 116 -3.88 -1.87 -14.15
C LEU A 116 -4.21 -1.76 -12.67
N THR A 117 -5.24 -2.46 -12.21
CA THR A 117 -5.71 -2.38 -10.83
C THR A 117 -5.66 -3.73 -10.15
N LEU A 118 -4.92 -3.82 -9.06
CA LEU A 118 -4.92 -4.94 -8.13
C LEU A 118 -5.84 -4.60 -6.96
N LYS A 119 -6.87 -5.40 -6.73
CA LYS A 119 -7.73 -5.33 -5.54
C LYS A 119 -7.47 -6.55 -4.68
N ALA A 120 -7.07 -6.35 -3.43
CA ALA A 120 -6.85 -7.45 -2.49
C ALA A 120 -7.81 -7.28 -1.31
N THR A 121 -8.64 -8.30 -1.07
CA THR A 121 -9.50 -8.36 0.12
C THR A 121 -8.81 -9.22 1.17
N ILE A 122 -8.12 -8.56 2.11
CA ILE A 122 -7.32 -9.21 3.14
C ILE A 122 -8.24 -9.52 4.34
N PRO A 123 -8.34 -10.79 4.78
CA PRO A 123 -9.16 -11.12 5.92
C PRO A 123 -8.61 -10.52 7.21
N GLN A 124 -9.52 -10.11 8.09
CA GLN A 124 -9.16 -9.67 9.43
C GLN A 124 -8.87 -10.88 10.30
N SER A 125 -7.67 -10.96 10.85
CA SER A 125 -7.27 -12.11 11.66
C SER A 125 -7.72 -12.02 13.12
N LEU A 126 -7.77 -10.81 13.68
CA LEU A 126 -8.27 -10.54 15.04
C LEU A 126 -9.32 -9.43 15.01
N ASP A 127 -10.45 -9.65 15.66
CA ASP A 127 -11.44 -8.60 15.99
C ASP A 127 -11.11 -8.07 17.38
N ILE A 128 -10.73 -6.80 17.49
CA ILE A 128 -10.28 -6.15 18.73
C ILE A 128 -11.24 -5.01 19.04
N LYS A 129 -11.88 -5.07 20.20
CA LYS A 129 -12.87 -4.06 20.64
C LYS A 129 -12.77 -3.76 22.13
N PRO A 130 -12.76 -2.48 22.49
CA PRO A 130 -12.58 -1.29 21.64
C PRO A 130 -11.14 -1.12 21.18
N THR A 131 -10.91 -0.37 20.10
CA THR A 131 -9.57 0.02 19.62
C THR A 131 -9.06 1.33 20.24
N PHE A 132 -9.90 1.93 21.07
CA PHE A 132 -9.61 3.16 21.78
C PHE A 132 -10.18 3.09 23.21
N VAL A 133 -9.31 3.27 24.21
CA VAL A 133 -9.66 3.25 25.64
C VAL A 133 -9.16 4.51 26.30
N TYR A 134 -10.01 5.17 27.08
CA TYR A 134 -9.63 6.41 27.73
C TYR A 134 -10.15 6.53 29.15
N TRP A 135 -9.47 7.34 29.95
CA TRP A 135 -9.87 7.85 31.25
C TRP A 135 -9.84 9.37 31.22
N GLN A 136 -10.68 10.00 32.01
CA GLN A 136 -10.58 11.45 32.22
C GLN A 136 -9.54 11.76 33.29
N SER A 137 -8.87 12.90 33.17
CA SER A 137 -7.93 13.36 34.20
C SER A 137 -8.66 13.52 35.52
N GLY A 138 -8.12 12.89 36.59
CA GLY A 138 -8.73 12.79 37.91
C GLY A 138 -9.79 11.69 38.08
N GLU A 139 -10.12 10.94 37.02
CA GLU A 139 -10.97 9.73 37.13
C GLU A 139 -10.27 8.68 37.97
N GLU A 140 -11.03 7.95 38.79
CA GLU A 140 -10.46 6.79 39.51
C GLU A 140 -9.84 5.77 38.50
N PRO A 141 -8.58 5.32 38.73
CA PRO A 141 -7.91 4.41 37.82
C PRO A 141 -8.49 2.99 37.90
N LYS A 142 -9.68 2.79 37.34
CA LYS A 142 -10.31 1.47 37.25
C LYS A 142 -9.88 0.75 35.98
N PRO A 143 -9.68 -0.59 36.01
CA PRO A 143 -9.37 -1.36 34.82
C PRO A 143 -10.47 -1.26 33.77
N LYS A 144 -10.07 -1.09 32.50
CA LYS A 144 -10.97 -1.18 31.34
C LYS A 144 -10.55 -2.37 30.48
N LYS A 145 -11.53 -3.04 29.87
CA LYS A 145 -11.33 -4.30 29.16
C LYS A 145 -11.35 -4.09 27.65
N ILE A 146 -10.47 -4.80 26.97
CA ILE A 146 -10.40 -4.92 25.52
C ILE A 146 -10.62 -6.38 25.19
N SER A 147 -11.69 -6.69 24.45
CA SER A 147 -11.99 -8.03 23.97
C SER A 147 -11.27 -8.29 22.65
N ILE A 148 -10.70 -9.47 22.50
CA ILE A 148 -10.03 -9.92 21.29
C ILE A 148 -10.62 -11.26 20.90
N LYS A 149 -11.03 -11.39 19.63
CA LYS A 149 -11.51 -12.63 19.04
C LYS A 149 -10.73 -12.94 17.76
N ALA A 150 -10.20 -14.14 17.68
CA ALA A 150 -9.60 -14.65 16.46
C ALA A 150 -10.66 -14.97 15.42
N ALA A 151 -10.35 -14.73 14.14
CA ALA A 151 -11.15 -15.25 13.04
C ALA A 151 -11.16 -16.79 13.07
N LYS A 152 -12.23 -17.42 12.56
CA LYS A 152 -12.46 -18.87 12.62
C LYS A 152 -11.26 -19.70 12.13
N ASP A 153 -10.59 -19.22 11.07
CA ASP A 153 -9.49 -19.93 10.42
C ASP A 153 -8.11 -19.36 10.80
N PHE A 154 -8.04 -18.53 11.87
CA PHE A 154 -6.79 -17.97 12.33
C PHE A 154 -6.23 -18.80 13.49
N PRO A 155 -5.11 -19.53 13.29
CA PRO A 155 -4.64 -20.56 14.22
C PRO A 155 -3.82 -20.01 15.39
N ALA A 156 -3.96 -18.71 15.74
CA ALA A 156 -3.28 -18.16 16.90
C ALA A 156 -3.72 -18.83 18.20
N LYS A 157 -2.75 -19.21 19.01
CA LYS A 157 -2.96 -19.82 20.35
C LYS A 157 -2.72 -18.80 21.46
N ASN A 158 -1.84 -17.85 21.21
CA ASN A 158 -1.45 -16.85 22.20
C ASN A 158 -1.37 -15.47 21.58
N ILE A 159 -1.59 -14.45 22.40
CA ILE A 159 -1.32 -13.06 22.10
C ILE A 159 -0.36 -12.47 23.13
N THR A 160 0.44 -11.52 22.71
CA THR A 160 1.28 -10.71 23.56
C THR A 160 0.89 -9.25 23.47
N VAL A 161 1.04 -8.51 24.56
CA VAL A 161 0.78 -7.08 24.64
C VAL A 161 2.03 -6.37 25.11
N LYS A 162 2.43 -5.33 24.39
CA LYS A 162 3.56 -4.47 24.73
C LYS A 162 3.12 -3.02 24.74
N SER A 163 3.61 -2.26 25.70
CA SER A 163 3.44 -0.80 25.74
C SER A 163 4.81 -0.13 25.75
N ASN A 164 4.93 0.96 25.00
CA ASN A 164 6.12 1.83 25.04
C ASN A 164 6.09 2.82 26.21
N SER A 165 5.00 2.85 26.97
CA SER A 165 4.82 3.73 28.12
C SER A 165 4.66 2.91 29.39
N GLN A 166 5.35 3.34 30.43
CA GLN A 166 5.19 2.78 31.78
C GLN A 166 3.97 3.35 32.54
N SER A 167 3.23 4.27 31.92
CA SER A 167 2.08 4.93 32.54
C SER A 167 0.84 4.05 32.61
N PHE A 168 0.82 2.94 31.85
CA PHE A 168 -0.28 1.98 31.84
C PHE A 168 0.26 0.58 32.13
N GLU A 169 -0.50 -0.16 32.92
CA GLU A 169 -0.32 -1.59 33.10
C GLU A 169 -1.34 -2.34 32.24
N SER A 170 -0.93 -3.48 31.71
CA SER A 170 -1.82 -4.33 30.93
C SER A 170 -1.61 -5.80 31.32
N LYS A 171 -2.72 -6.52 31.43
CA LYS A 171 -2.74 -7.97 31.69
C LYS A 171 -3.56 -8.65 30.61
N VAL A 172 -3.04 -9.75 30.08
CA VAL A 172 -3.76 -10.59 29.12
C VAL A 172 -4.32 -11.79 29.84
N GLU A 173 -5.59 -12.07 29.63
CA GLU A 173 -6.28 -13.27 30.11
C GLU A 173 -6.88 -14.01 28.92
N GLN A 174 -6.74 -15.32 28.92
CA GLN A 174 -7.42 -16.15 27.91
C GLN A 174 -8.91 -16.22 28.23
N GLY A 175 -9.73 -16.09 27.20
CA GLY A 175 -11.18 -16.23 27.32
C GLY A 175 -11.61 -17.68 27.56
N SER A 176 -12.90 -17.87 27.72
CA SER A 176 -13.51 -19.20 27.94
C SER A 176 -13.43 -20.10 26.70
N SER A 177 -13.27 -19.51 25.53
CA SER A 177 -13.17 -20.21 24.24
C SER A 177 -11.77 -20.07 23.64
N SER A 178 -11.34 -21.07 22.88
CA SER A 178 -10.12 -20.97 22.08
C SER A 178 -10.22 -19.81 21.09
N GLY A 179 -9.16 -19.01 20.99
CA GLY A 179 -9.13 -17.83 20.13
C GLY A 179 -9.83 -16.60 20.70
N GLU A 180 -10.15 -16.60 21.98
CA GLU A 180 -10.65 -15.42 22.68
C GLU A 180 -9.70 -14.99 23.79
N TRP A 181 -9.50 -13.69 23.93
CA TRP A 181 -8.66 -13.09 24.97
C TRP A 181 -9.29 -11.79 25.45
N THR A 182 -8.97 -11.43 26.67
CA THR A 182 -9.29 -10.13 27.26
C THR A 182 -8.00 -9.47 27.72
N ILE A 183 -7.81 -8.21 27.35
CA ILE A 183 -6.76 -7.37 27.91
C ILE A 183 -7.40 -6.45 28.92
N GLU A 184 -6.97 -6.53 30.18
CA GLU A 184 -7.26 -5.50 31.17
C GLU A 184 -6.16 -4.45 31.12
N VAL A 185 -6.57 -3.17 31.02
CA VAL A 185 -5.67 -2.02 31.00
C VAL A 185 -6.04 -1.09 32.12
N ILE A 186 -5.04 -0.61 32.87
CA ILE A 186 -5.21 0.34 33.96
C ILE A 186 -4.13 1.41 33.89
N PRO A 187 -4.45 2.72 33.99
CA PRO A 187 -3.46 3.76 34.15
C PRO A 187 -2.89 3.75 35.58
N LYS A 188 -1.61 3.97 35.73
CA LYS A 188 -0.97 4.10 37.06
C LYS A 188 -1.34 5.41 37.75
N ASP A 189 -1.57 6.43 36.95
CA ASP A 189 -1.91 7.79 37.39
C ASP A 189 -2.84 8.44 36.34
N THR A 190 -3.89 9.06 36.81
CA THR A 190 -4.84 9.82 36.00
C THR A 190 -4.73 11.33 36.22
N SER A 191 -3.84 11.80 37.08
CA SER A 191 -3.67 13.23 37.39
C SER A 191 -3.24 14.06 36.17
N ARG A 192 -2.63 13.45 35.17
CA ARG A 192 -2.07 14.10 33.99
C ARG A 192 -2.49 13.39 32.72
N ALA A 193 -2.72 14.19 31.67
CA ALA A 193 -2.96 13.66 30.36
C ALA A 193 -1.73 12.90 29.82
N VAL A 194 -1.93 11.68 29.39
CA VAL A 194 -0.90 10.80 28.80
C VAL A 194 -1.57 9.89 27.77
N GLN A 195 -0.85 9.60 26.69
CA GLN A 195 -1.32 8.66 25.68
C GLN A 195 -0.21 7.69 25.25
N THR A 196 -0.61 6.49 24.89
CA THR A 196 0.26 5.48 24.27
C THR A 196 -0.55 4.54 23.40
N SER A 197 0.14 3.72 22.64
CA SER A 197 -0.46 2.61 21.91
C SER A 197 0.01 1.28 22.50
N LEU A 198 -0.91 0.39 22.75
CA LEU A 198 -0.62 -1.00 23.04
C LEU A 198 -0.40 -1.74 21.73
N LEU A 199 0.76 -2.37 21.59
CA LEU A 199 1.07 -3.28 20.49
C LEU A 199 0.61 -4.68 20.88
N ILE A 200 -0.32 -5.22 20.13
CA ILE A 200 -0.86 -6.57 20.28
C ILE A 200 -0.30 -7.42 19.16
N GLN A 201 0.34 -8.52 19.48
CA GLN A 201 0.89 -9.46 18.51
C GLN A 201 0.40 -10.88 18.82
N SER A 202 0.00 -11.59 17.77
CA SER A 202 -0.31 -13.02 17.84
C SER A 202 0.96 -13.86 17.64
N ASP A 203 0.92 -15.12 18.05
CA ASP A 203 1.98 -16.10 17.80
C ASP A 203 1.94 -16.69 16.37
N TYR A 204 1.04 -16.19 15.52
CA TYR A 204 0.91 -16.62 14.13
C TYR A 204 0.79 -15.41 13.18
N PRO A 205 1.41 -15.49 11.97
CA PRO A 205 2.43 -16.45 11.54
C PRO A 205 3.77 -16.24 12.28
N LYS A 206 4.50 -17.32 12.58
CA LYS A 206 5.71 -17.28 13.42
C LYS A 206 6.80 -16.36 12.89
N GLU A 207 7.03 -16.38 11.56
CA GLU A 207 8.11 -15.62 10.93
C GLU A 207 7.78 -14.13 10.74
N ALA A 208 6.50 -13.77 10.81
CA ALA A 208 6.03 -12.41 10.63
C ALA A 208 4.73 -12.18 11.42
N PRO A 209 4.79 -12.14 12.76
CA PRO A 209 3.60 -11.92 13.58
C PRO A 209 2.90 -10.62 13.19
N LYS A 210 1.59 -10.66 12.96
CA LYS A 210 0.83 -9.44 12.67
C LYS A 210 0.73 -8.56 13.90
N SER A 211 0.87 -7.26 13.68
CA SER A 211 0.81 -6.23 14.72
C SER A 211 -0.52 -5.49 14.67
N PHE A 212 -1.15 -5.35 15.82
CA PHE A 212 -2.38 -4.59 16.00
C PHE A 212 -2.17 -3.54 17.07
N TYR A 213 -2.89 -2.43 16.98
CA TYR A 213 -2.70 -1.31 17.88
C TYR A 213 -4.01 -0.92 18.53
N VAL A 214 -3.97 -0.70 19.84
CA VAL A 214 -5.05 -0.09 20.62
C VAL A 214 -4.52 1.16 21.27
N ASN A 215 -5.19 2.27 21.05
CA ASN A 215 -4.81 3.53 21.66
C ASN A 215 -5.42 3.62 23.06
N VAL A 216 -4.57 3.93 24.04
CA VAL A 216 -4.97 4.15 25.43
C VAL A 216 -4.51 5.52 25.91
N GLN A 217 -5.37 6.24 26.61
CA GLN A 217 -5.02 7.59 27.04
C GLN A 217 -5.77 8.03 28.32
N VAL A 218 -5.13 8.92 29.05
CA VAL A 218 -5.77 9.81 30.01
C VAL A 218 -5.94 11.17 29.34
N THR A 219 -7.17 11.68 29.26
CA THR A 219 -7.50 12.95 28.58
C THR A 219 -7.86 14.03 29.56
N ASN A 220 -7.53 15.28 29.28
CA ASN A 220 -8.09 16.41 30.01
C ASN A 220 -9.60 16.52 29.73
N PRO A 221 -10.41 16.98 30.70
CA PRO A 221 -11.80 17.30 30.47
C PRO A 221 -11.95 18.29 29.30
N PRO A 222 -13.05 18.23 28.53
CA PRO A 222 -13.34 19.22 27.50
C PRO A 222 -13.32 20.64 28.09
N GLY A 223 -12.51 21.54 27.51
CA GLY A 223 -12.37 22.93 27.99
C GLY A 223 -11.21 23.15 28.98
N ALA A 224 -10.51 22.13 29.43
CA ALA A 224 -9.27 22.33 30.18
C ALA A 224 -8.19 22.99 29.31
N PRO A 225 -7.47 24.01 29.80
CA PRO A 225 -6.35 24.58 29.04
C PRO A 225 -5.30 23.50 28.75
N PRO A 226 -4.61 23.55 27.60
CA PRO A 226 -3.54 22.63 27.30
C PRO A 226 -2.53 22.59 28.44
N ALA A 227 -2.16 21.41 28.91
CA ALA A 227 -1.10 21.27 29.89
C ALA A 227 0.15 21.99 29.36
N LEU A 228 0.69 22.92 30.13
CA LEU A 228 1.92 23.63 29.81
C LEU A 228 2.98 22.59 29.51
N LYS A 229 3.48 22.60 28.28
CA LYS A 229 4.66 21.79 27.93
C LYS A 229 5.74 22.09 28.93
N PRO A 230 6.40 21.10 29.55
CA PRO A 230 7.55 21.38 30.41
C PRO A 230 8.52 22.24 29.62
N ASN A 231 8.90 23.39 30.22
CA ASN A 231 9.84 24.31 29.61
C ASN A 231 11.20 23.59 29.57
N VAL A 232 11.47 22.92 28.46
CA VAL A 232 12.78 22.34 28.19
C VAL A 232 13.71 23.54 27.96
N PRO A 233 14.73 23.80 28.81
CA PRO A 233 15.65 24.89 28.57
C PRO A 233 16.23 24.72 27.17
N ASN A 234 16.19 25.80 26.39
CA ASN A 234 16.69 25.84 25.02
C ASN A 234 18.04 25.10 24.91
N ALA A 235 18.03 23.96 24.20
CA ALA A 235 19.27 23.44 23.66
C ALA A 235 19.90 24.54 22.78
N PRO A 236 21.22 24.79 22.87
CA PRO A 236 21.87 25.84 22.10
C PRO A 236 21.58 25.60 20.62
N ALA A 237 21.13 26.66 19.94
CA ALA A 237 20.83 26.64 18.51
C ALA A 237 22.05 26.12 17.74
N VAL A 238 21.95 24.94 17.17
CA VAL A 238 22.93 24.43 16.21
C VAL A 238 22.83 25.38 15.02
N LYS A 239 23.88 26.22 14.80
CA LYS A 239 23.98 27.04 13.62
C LYS A 239 23.82 26.15 12.38
N ALA A 240 22.77 26.42 11.62
CA ALA A 240 22.58 25.79 10.33
C ALA A 240 23.84 26.03 9.47
N ALA A 241 24.48 24.94 9.07
CA ALA A 241 25.59 25.03 8.13
C ALA A 241 25.04 25.53 6.79
N THR A 242 25.61 26.61 6.30
CA THR A 242 25.31 27.18 4.98
C THR A 242 25.59 26.11 3.92
N PRO A 243 24.67 25.84 3.00
CA PRO A 243 24.93 24.89 1.91
C PRO A 243 26.07 25.44 1.01
N PRO A 244 26.95 24.59 0.49
CA PRO A 244 28.00 25.00 -0.41
C PRO A 244 27.42 25.63 -1.69
N ALA A 245 27.99 26.76 -2.11
CA ALA A 245 27.58 27.46 -3.30
C ALA A 245 27.76 26.59 -4.56
N ILE A 246 26.69 26.50 -5.37
CA ILE A 246 26.74 25.87 -6.69
C ILE A 246 27.67 26.68 -7.60
N PRO A 247 28.68 26.06 -8.23
CA PRO A 247 29.55 26.81 -9.18
C PRO A 247 28.72 27.18 -10.41
N LYS A 248 28.76 28.49 -10.74
CA LYS A 248 28.19 29.00 -11.99
C LYS A 248 28.93 28.39 -13.18
N ALA A 249 28.17 27.76 -14.07
CA ALA A 249 28.70 27.32 -15.36
C ALA A 249 29.22 28.51 -16.16
N SER A 250 30.48 28.43 -16.62
CA SER A 250 31.08 29.38 -17.55
C SER A 250 30.43 29.23 -18.94
N PRO A 251 30.21 30.35 -19.66
CA PRO A 251 29.70 30.26 -21.03
C PRO A 251 30.81 29.71 -21.95
N SER A 252 30.52 28.70 -22.73
CA SER A 252 31.40 28.16 -23.76
C SER A 252 31.55 29.20 -24.88
N ALA A 253 32.80 29.55 -25.17
CA ALA A 253 33.18 30.39 -26.29
C ALA A 253 32.74 29.74 -27.62
N GLY A 254 32.19 30.57 -28.49
CA GLY A 254 31.86 30.20 -29.85
C GLY A 254 33.11 29.82 -30.67
N VAL A 255 32.94 28.85 -31.54
CA VAL A 255 33.85 28.58 -32.63
C VAL A 255 33.23 29.13 -33.92
N GLU A 256 33.77 30.25 -34.41
CA GLU A 256 33.66 30.62 -35.82
C GLU A 256 34.58 29.72 -36.66
N ARG A 257 34.03 29.06 -37.66
CA ARG A 257 34.44 29.02 -39.07
C ARG A 257 33.61 28.00 -39.83
#